data_20eeabebb7d0639a38f3ced167d48bc7
#
_entry.id   20eeabebb7d0639a38f3ced167d48bc7
#
_cell.length_a   1.000
_cell.length_b   1.000
_cell.length_c   1.000
_cell.angle_alpha   90.00
_cell.angle_beta   90.00
_cell.angle_gamma   90.00
#
_symmetry.space_group_name_H-M   'P 1'
#
loop_
_entity.id
_entity.type
_entity.pdbx_description
1 polymer ?
#
loop_
_entity_poly.entity_id
_entity_poly.type
_entity_poly.pdbx_seq_one_letter_code
_entity_poly.pdbx_strand_id
1 'polypeptide(L)'
;MRRALIPLVAALASAVLLHFGTGLHPVAWLTWLAPLPVLVAAPRVGAGLAFASGALAWLGGQLQLWPYFAGTLEMPALVAAGLFGGPALLYGLGVLLHRSLLARRRPLTAALAVPALWVGVEYLMARAGPHGAWWSLAYTQADVLPVLQTAAVTGVWGITFLLLFAPAAVAALLAPGATHRLHVAVTAGALAALVAAYGFTRLGAGQDGEGHRTVALISTDHPRDTEELDSPQGRDLLRRYGQAVDAAAARGAEIVVLPEKTFKADTPRLPPAGPGVEVVTGVALGAGATRTNTALATPTGVRYDKHHLIPGLESEFTPGRALAFLDRTTLGLIICKDLDFPWLVRQYRQAGATALLAPAWDFDDDAWLHSRMAMVRGVESGLSVARAARQGFLTVSDTRGRVLAEGRSGEPGVNTANTANTVNTVYAALPRQGASTVYTSLGDWAAWSSIALLIVALARLRTRQVGPGLPGQKQ
;
A
#
# COMPACT_ATOMS: atom_id res chain seq x y z
N MET A 1 38.67 4.86 -18.68
CA MET A 1 38.23 5.20 -17.33
C MET A 1 36.93 6.03 -17.30
N ARG A 2 36.79 7.20 -17.94
CA ARG A 2 35.55 8.05 -17.85
C ARG A 2 34.25 7.33 -18.27
N ARG A 3 34.26 6.44 -19.30
CA ARG A 3 33.04 5.73 -19.77
C ARG A 3 32.50 4.67 -18.82
N ALA A 4 33.35 4.08 -17.97
CA ALA A 4 32.93 3.11 -16.96
C ALA A 4 32.41 3.79 -15.67
N LEU A 5 32.83 5.03 -15.42
CA LEU A 5 32.43 5.78 -14.21
C LEU A 5 30.97 6.24 -14.26
N ILE A 6 30.45 6.61 -15.45
CA ILE A 6 29.07 7.10 -15.61
C ILE A 6 28.01 6.11 -15.10
N PRO A 7 27.98 4.82 -15.54
CA PRO A 7 26.97 3.88 -15.07
C PRO A 7 27.11 3.54 -13.59
N LEU A 8 28.34 3.51 -13.05
CA LEU A 8 28.59 3.25 -11.63
C LEU A 8 28.05 4.39 -10.76
N VAL A 9 28.38 5.65 -11.09
CA VAL A 9 27.89 6.82 -10.35
C VAL A 9 26.37 6.91 -10.44
N ALA A 10 25.79 6.65 -11.62
CA ALA A 10 24.34 6.66 -11.81
C ALA A 10 23.65 5.55 -10.99
N ALA A 11 24.22 4.34 -10.98
CA ALA A 11 23.69 3.23 -10.17
C ALA A 11 23.76 3.55 -8.68
N LEU A 12 24.87 4.07 -8.19
CA LEU A 12 25.03 4.46 -6.78
C LEU A 12 24.07 5.58 -6.40
N ALA A 13 23.96 6.63 -7.23
CA ALA A 13 23.03 7.73 -6.97
C ALA A 13 21.56 7.24 -6.92
N SER A 14 21.15 6.41 -7.88
CA SER A 14 19.81 5.81 -7.86
C SER A 14 19.62 4.88 -6.66
N ALA A 15 20.64 4.08 -6.28
CA ALA A 15 20.56 3.20 -5.11
C ALA A 15 20.36 3.99 -3.81
N VAL A 16 21.09 5.09 -3.63
CA VAL A 16 20.93 5.98 -2.45
C VAL A 16 19.52 6.59 -2.43
N LEU A 17 19.04 7.07 -3.58
CA LEU A 17 17.69 7.65 -3.67
C LEU A 17 16.59 6.61 -3.43
N LEU A 18 16.77 5.36 -3.92
CA LEU A 18 15.86 4.25 -3.66
C LEU A 18 15.90 3.83 -2.19
N HIS A 19 17.09 3.81 -1.57
CA HIS A 19 17.26 3.45 -0.17
C HIS A 19 16.41 4.33 0.76
N PHE A 20 16.44 5.63 0.55
CA PHE A 20 15.66 6.57 1.37
C PHE A 20 14.25 6.85 0.82
N GLY A 21 14.03 6.62 -0.46
CA GLY A 21 12.76 6.91 -1.14
C GLY A 21 11.76 5.75 -1.16
N THR A 22 12.16 4.56 -0.71
CA THR A 22 11.30 3.37 -0.68
C THR A 22 11.44 2.63 0.65
N GLY A 23 10.80 1.47 0.80
CA GLY A 23 10.89 0.67 2.02
C GLY A 23 9.80 0.98 3.03
N LEU A 24 10.08 0.72 4.30
CA LEU A 24 9.09 0.78 5.39
C LEU A 24 8.78 2.20 5.85
N HIS A 25 9.73 3.14 5.69
CA HIS A 25 9.63 4.55 6.07
C HIS A 25 10.20 5.47 4.97
N PRO A 26 9.53 5.58 3.81
CA PRO A 26 10.07 6.28 2.66
C PRO A 26 10.02 7.80 2.81
N VAL A 27 11.02 8.48 2.28
CA VAL A 27 10.97 9.93 2.04
C VAL A 27 10.32 10.16 0.68
N ALA A 28 9.05 10.51 0.66
CA ALA A 28 8.16 10.49 -0.51
C ALA A 28 8.71 11.18 -1.78
N TRP A 29 9.38 12.32 -1.66
CA TRP A 29 9.90 13.05 -2.83
C TRP A 29 11.14 12.39 -3.46
N LEU A 30 11.90 11.57 -2.70
CA LEU A 30 13.05 10.86 -3.23
C LEU A 30 12.64 9.76 -4.21
N THR A 31 11.47 9.15 -4.03
CA THR A 31 10.93 8.14 -4.95
C THR A 31 10.80 8.69 -6.38
N TRP A 32 10.40 9.96 -6.53
CA TRP A 32 10.30 10.63 -7.84
C TRP A 32 11.65 10.82 -8.51
N LEU A 33 12.72 10.98 -7.76
CA LEU A 33 14.06 11.24 -8.29
C LEU A 33 14.85 9.95 -8.50
N ALA A 34 14.52 8.89 -7.77
CA ALA A 34 15.31 7.67 -7.71
C ALA A 34 15.58 7.01 -9.07
N PRO A 35 14.64 6.94 -10.03
CA PRO A 35 14.91 6.37 -11.34
C PRO A 35 15.78 7.25 -12.26
N LEU A 36 15.84 8.57 -12.00
CA LEU A 36 16.39 9.54 -12.94
C LEU A 36 17.88 9.31 -13.28
N PRO A 37 18.81 9.08 -12.33
CA PRO A 37 20.23 8.93 -12.66
C PRO A 37 20.50 7.80 -13.63
N VAL A 38 19.96 6.60 -13.40
CA VAL A 38 20.18 5.45 -14.28
C VAL A 38 19.50 5.62 -15.64
N LEU A 39 18.30 6.24 -15.69
CA LEU A 39 17.59 6.49 -16.94
C LEU A 39 18.30 7.54 -17.81
N VAL A 40 18.86 8.59 -17.20
CA VAL A 40 19.67 9.61 -17.89
C VAL A 40 20.99 9.01 -18.39
N ALA A 41 21.62 8.12 -17.64
CA ALA A 41 22.86 7.44 -18.05
C ALA A 41 22.64 6.41 -19.17
N ALA A 42 21.49 5.75 -19.19
CA ALA A 42 21.19 4.62 -20.06
C ALA A 42 21.50 4.84 -21.56
N PRO A 43 21.11 5.96 -22.23
CA PRO A 43 21.42 6.19 -23.64
C PRO A 43 22.90 6.49 -23.93
N ARG A 44 23.71 6.72 -22.89
CA ARG A 44 25.14 7.10 -22.98
C ARG A 44 26.09 5.91 -22.82
N VAL A 45 25.54 4.74 -22.48
CA VAL A 45 26.33 3.52 -22.19
C VAL A 45 25.83 2.33 -23.02
N GLY A 46 26.62 1.23 -23.07
CA GLY A 46 26.22 -0.01 -23.73
C GLY A 46 24.98 -0.66 -23.07
N ALA A 47 24.29 -1.52 -23.81
CA ALA A 47 23.06 -2.18 -23.35
C ALA A 47 23.24 -2.98 -22.05
N GLY A 48 24.31 -3.79 -21.96
CA GLY A 48 24.62 -4.58 -20.76
C GLY A 48 24.91 -3.70 -19.53
N LEU A 49 25.63 -2.58 -19.71
CA LEU A 49 25.89 -1.63 -18.62
C LEU A 49 24.63 -0.87 -18.19
N ALA A 50 23.74 -0.53 -19.13
CA ALA A 50 22.46 0.10 -18.80
C ALA A 50 21.58 -0.84 -17.98
N PHE A 51 21.48 -2.12 -18.38
CA PHE A 51 20.78 -3.15 -17.61
C PHE A 51 21.39 -3.33 -16.21
N ALA A 52 22.70 -3.55 -16.14
CA ALA A 52 23.39 -3.80 -14.89
C ALA A 52 23.30 -2.61 -13.93
N SER A 53 23.43 -1.36 -14.42
CA SER A 53 23.28 -0.17 -13.56
C SER A 53 21.88 -0.05 -12.97
N GLY A 54 20.83 -0.37 -13.74
CA GLY A 54 19.46 -0.43 -13.22
C GLY A 54 19.30 -1.52 -12.17
N ALA A 55 19.70 -2.75 -12.48
CA ALA A 55 19.57 -3.88 -11.56
C ALA A 55 20.33 -3.66 -10.25
N LEU A 56 21.58 -3.16 -10.33
CA LEU A 56 22.38 -2.86 -9.14
C LEU A 56 21.82 -1.67 -8.33
N ALA A 57 21.27 -0.66 -9.01
CA ALA A 57 20.62 0.47 -8.33
C ALA A 57 19.44 -0.01 -7.48
N TRP A 58 18.56 -0.82 -8.05
CA TRP A 58 17.42 -1.38 -7.31
C TRP A 58 17.89 -2.27 -6.17
N LEU A 59 18.76 -3.25 -6.46
CA LEU A 59 19.27 -4.17 -5.44
C LEU A 59 19.90 -3.41 -4.27
N GLY A 60 20.80 -2.46 -4.56
CA GLY A 60 21.47 -1.66 -3.52
C GLY A 60 20.49 -0.80 -2.71
N GLY A 61 19.48 -0.22 -3.36
CA GLY A 61 18.45 0.55 -2.69
C GLY A 61 17.58 -0.29 -1.75
N GLN A 62 17.23 -1.51 -2.16
CA GLN A 62 16.34 -2.38 -1.37
C GLN A 62 17.05 -3.14 -0.25
N LEU A 63 18.39 -3.16 -0.18
CA LEU A 63 19.12 -3.83 0.90
C LEU A 63 18.73 -3.32 2.31
N GLN A 64 18.17 -2.12 2.43
CA GLN A 64 17.59 -1.61 3.67
C GLN A 64 16.50 -2.52 4.26
N LEU A 65 15.81 -3.30 3.44
CA LEU A 65 14.76 -4.22 3.87
C LEU A 65 15.31 -5.57 4.34
N TRP A 66 16.62 -5.82 4.19
CA TRP A 66 17.22 -7.10 4.60
C TRP A 66 16.99 -7.43 6.07
N PRO A 67 17.20 -6.48 7.04
CA PRO A 67 16.93 -6.76 8.45
C PRO A 67 15.48 -7.15 8.72
N TYR A 68 14.53 -6.52 8.04
CA TYR A 68 13.11 -6.85 8.16
C TYR A 68 12.80 -8.26 7.66
N PHE A 69 13.25 -8.63 6.46
CA PHE A 69 12.95 -9.97 5.91
C PHE A 69 13.72 -11.09 6.60
N ALA A 70 15.00 -10.89 6.88
CA ALA A 70 15.85 -11.92 7.47
C ALA A 70 15.77 -11.97 9.00
N GLY A 71 15.52 -10.83 9.65
CA GLY A 71 15.46 -10.71 11.10
C GLY A 71 14.02 -10.76 11.63
N THR A 72 13.17 -9.80 11.25
CA THR A 72 11.81 -9.69 11.79
C THR A 72 10.88 -10.78 11.29
N LEU A 73 10.93 -11.11 9.97
CA LEU A 73 10.11 -12.17 9.37
C LEU A 73 10.80 -13.55 9.34
N GLU A 74 12.06 -13.65 9.77
CA GLU A 74 12.85 -14.89 9.78
C GLU A 74 12.79 -15.68 8.45
N MET A 75 12.75 -14.94 7.35
CA MET A 75 12.51 -15.52 6.02
C MET A 75 13.75 -16.29 5.53
N PRO A 76 13.59 -17.48 4.93
CA PRO A 76 14.72 -18.23 4.38
C PRO A 76 15.52 -17.39 3.38
N ALA A 77 16.85 -17.38 3.48
CA ALA A 77 17.74 -16.52 2.69
C ALA A 77 17.52 -16.63 1.17
N LEU A 78 17.19 -17.83 0.66
CA LEU A 78 16.90 -18.05 -0.77
C LEU A 78 15.62 -17.32 -1.20
N VAL A 79 14.58 -17.33 -0.36
CA VAL A 79 13.32 -16.62 -0.61
C VAL A 79 13.57 -15.12 -0.58
N ALA A 80 14.26 -14.62 0.46
CA ALA A 80 14.66 -13.21 0.55
C ALA A 80 15.49 -12.78 -0.68
N ALA A 81 16.48 -13.57 -1.11
CA ALA A 81 17.26 -13.29 -2.30
C ALA A 81 16.40 -13.17 -3.58
N GLY A 82 15.38 -14.02 -3.72
CA GLY A 82 14.40 -13.94 -4.82
C GLY A 82 13.59 -12.65 -4.79
N LEU A 83 13.14 -12.21 -3.60
CA LEU A 83 12.38 -10.98 -3.40
C LEU A 83 13.18 -9.72 -3.77
N PHE A 84 14.49 -9.74 -3.56
CA PHE A 84 15.37 -8.64 -3.99
C PHE A 84 15.79 -8.76 -5.45
N GLY A 85 16.14 -9.96 -5.90
CA GLY A 85 16.67 -10.23 -7.23
C GLY A 85 15.65 -10.05 -8.34
N GLY A 86 14.43 -10.54 -8.16
CA GLY A 86 13.36 -10.44 -9.16
C GLY A 86 13.07 -8.99 -9.58
N PRO A 87 12.70 -8.11 -8.63
CA PRO A 87 12.48 -6.70 -8.93
C PRO A 87 13.73 -5.96 -9.43
N ALA A 88 14.93 -6.34 -8.99
CA ALA A 88 16.18 -5.78 -9.50
C ALA A 88 16.36 -6.09 -10.99
N LEU A 89 16.12 -7.33 -11.41
CA LEU A 89 16.15 -7.71 -12.82
C LEU A 89 15.07 -6.97 -13.61
N LEU A 90 13.87 -6.87 -13.08
CA LEU A 90 12.77 -6.13 -13.71
C LEU A 90 13.13 -4.66 -13.93
N TYR A 91 13.73 -4.02 -12.92
CA TYR A 91 14.15 -2.63 -13.03
C TYR A 91 15.26 -2.44 -14.06
N GLY A 92 16.24 -3.35 -14.09
CA GLY A 92 17.27 -3.40 -15.12
C GLY A 92 16.69 -3.54 -16.54
N LEU A 93 15.68 -4.41 -16.71
CA LEU A 93 14.94 -4.56 -17.98
C LEU A 93 14.19 -3.25 -18.35
N GLY A 94 13.60 -2.55 -17.40
CA GLY A 94 12.99 -1.24 -17.62
C GLY A 94 13.98 -0.21 -18.15
N VAL A 95 15.17 -0.11 -17.54
CA VAL A 95 16.27 0.77 -18.00
C VAL A 95 16.77 0.38 -19.40
N LEU A 96 16.91 -0.91 -19.66
CA LEU A 96 17.30 -1.42 -20.98
C LEU A 96 16.24 -1.10 -22.05
N LEU A 97 14.96 -1.27 -21.72
CA LEU A 97 13.82 -0.97 -22.59
C LEU A 97 13.79 0.53 -22.94
N HIS A 98 13.91 1.39 -21.94
CA HIS A 98 14.02 2.85 -22.11
C HIS A 98 15.13 3.21 -23.09
N ARG A 99 16.36 2.74 -22.82
CA ARG A 99 17.51 2.94 -23.69
C ARG A 99 17.24 2.49 -25.13
N SER A 100 16.67 1.31 -25.29
CA SER A 100 16.45 0.67 -26.60
C SER A 100 15.44 1.43 -27.45
N LEU A 101 14.42 2.00 -26.83
CA LEU A 101 13.40 2.83 -27.49
C LEU A 101 13.95 4.22 -27.83
N LEU A 102 14.78 4.82 -26.97
CA LEU A 102 15.49 6.07 -27.28
C LEU A 102 16.44 5.92 -28.46
N ALA A 103 17.18 4.82 -28.55
CA ALA A 103 18.05 4.52 -29.69
C ALA A 103 17.26 4.42 -31.02
N ARG A 104 15.97 4.12 -30.94
CA ARG A 104 15.03 4.12 -32.09
C ARG A 104 14.29 5.45 -32.29
N ARG A 105 14.72 6.52 -31.64
CA ARG A 105 14.12 7.86 -31.71
C ARG A 105 12.65 7.89 -31.31
N ARG A 106 12.24 7.09 -30.30
CA ARG A 106 10.87 6.98 -29.78
C ARG A 106 10.78 7.44 -28.32
N PRO A 107 11.03 8.73 -28.02
CA PRO A 107 11.20 9.20 -26.66
C PRO A 107 9.91 9.09 -25.81
N LEU A 108 8.74 9.38 -26.36
CA LEU A 108 7.48 9.22 -25.63
C LEU A 108 7.20 7.75 -25.30
N THR A 109 7.42 6.84 -26.27
CA THR A 109 7.28 5.41 -26.00
C THR A 109 8.30 4.93 -24.95
N ALA A 110 9.54 5.46 -24.97
CA ALA A 110 10.55 5.15 -23.98
C ALA A 110 10.15 5.60 -22.56
N ALA A 111 9.54 6.79 -22.44
CA ALA A 111 9.03 7.29 -21.17
C ALA A 111 7.87 6.47 -20.62
N LEU A 112 6.95 6.04 -21.49
CA LEU A 112 5.78 5.25 -21.12
C LEU A 112 6.11 3.77 -20.83
N ALA A 113 7.16 3.21 -21.45
CA ALA A 113 7.47 1.79 -21.37
C ALA A 113 7.99 1.36 -19.99
N VAL A 114 8.72 2.22 -19.28
CA VAL A 114 9.25 1.91 -17.94
C VAL A 114 8.13 1.68 -16.93
N PRO A 115 7.22 2.66 -16.74
CA PRO A 115 6.08 2.46 -15.83
C PRO A 115 5.15 1.34 -16.31
N ALA A 116 4.93 1.19 -17.63
CA ALA A 116 4.08 0.14 -18.17
C ALA A 116 4.59 -1.27 -17.85
N LEU A 117 5.92 -1.49 -17.95
CA LEU A 117 6.55 -2.75 -17.58
C LEU A 117 6.39 -3.00 -16.08
N TRP A 118 6.74 -2.01 -15.26
CA TRP A 118 6.70 -2.17 -13.81
C TRP A 118 5.29 -2.42 -13.29
N VAL A 119 4.33 -1.55 -13.62
CA VAL A 119 2.93 -1.67 -13.18
C VAL A 119 2.30 -2.97 -13.70
N GLY A 120 2.59 -3.36 -14.95
CA GLY A 120 2.08 -4.63 -15.50
C GLY A 120 2.54 -5.83 -14.68
N VAL A 121 3.82 -5.90 -14.31
CA VAL A 121 4.36 -7.00 -13.49
C VAL A 121 3.88 -6.89 -12.05
N GLU A 122 3.90 -5.70 -11.43
CA GLU A 122 3.40 -5.45 -10.08
C GLU A 122 1.94 -5.93 -9.94
N TYR A 123 1.08 -5.60 -10.91
CA TYR A 123 -0.31 -6.06 -10.93
C TYR A 123 -0.43 -7.58 -11.04
N LEU A 124 0.30 -8.20 -11.96
CA LEU A 124 0.26 -9.66 -12.13
C LEU A 124 0.75 -10.37 -10.87
N MET A 125 1.81 -9.88 -10.23
CA MET A 125 2.29 -10.39 -8.95
C MET A 125 1.26 -10.22 -7.84
N ALA A 126 0.61 -9.07 -7.77
CA ALA A 126 -0.45 -8.83 -6.78
C ALA A 126 -1.62 -9.79 -6.96
N ARG A 127 -2.01 -10.10 -8.21
CA ARG A 127 -3.14 -11.01 -8.51
C ARG A 127 -2.81 -12.48 -8.32
N ALA A 128 -1.59 -12.89 -8.60
CA ALA A 128 -1.17 -14.29 -8.56
C ALA A 128 -0.50 -14.68 -7.24
N GLY A 129 0.08 -13.70 -6.54
CA GLY A 129 0.84 -13.93 -5.31
C GLY A 129 -0.01 -13.81 -4.05
N PRO A 130 0.53 -14.31 -2.92
CA PRO A 130 -0.19 -14.36 -1.64
C PRO A 130 -0.12 -13.05 -0.84
N HIS A 131 0.51 -12.01 -1.38
CA HIS A 131 0.75 -10.75 -0.66
C HIS A 131 0.02 -9.55 -1.27
N GLY A 132 -0.90 -9.79 -2.23
CA GLY A 132 -1.66 -8.71 -2.84
C GLY A 132 -0.77 -7.58 -3.37
N ALA A 133 -1.18 -6.34 -3.16
CA ALA A 133 -0.43 -5.15 -3.60
C ALA A 133 0.58 -4.62 -2.55
N TRP A 134 1.03 -5.42 -1.59
CA TRP A 134 1.95 -5.01 -0.53
C TRP A 134 3.23 -4.30 -1.05
N TRP A 135 3.72 -4.73 -2.21
CA TRP A 135 4.96 -4.20 -2.82
C TRP A 135 4.80 -2.89 -3.58
N SER A 136 3.61 -2.31 -3.62
CA SER A 136 3.36 -1.15 -4.47
C SER A 136 4.19 0.07 -4.07
N LEU A 137 4.89 0.65 -5.05
CA LEU A 137 5.60 1.93 -4.86
C LEU A 137 4.64 3.07 -4.51
N ALA A 138 3.35 2.94 -4.79
CA ALA A 138 2.34 3.95 -4.52
C ALA A 138 2.27 4.34 -3.04
N TYR A 139 2.57 3.42 -2.12
CA TYR A 139 2.52 3.69 -0.69
C TYR A 139 3.54 4.72 -0.24
N THR A 140 4.62 4.91 -0.99
CA THR A 140 5.57 6.00 -0.72
C THR A 140 4.95 7.38 -0.79
N GLN A 141 3.77 7.51 -1.43
CA GLN A 141 3.02 8.75 -1.60
C GLN A 141 1.80 8.85 -0.69
N ALA A 142 1.64 7.95 0.27
CA ALA A 142 0.45 7.90 1.11
C ALA A 142 0.19 9.21 1.88
N ASP A 143 1.23 9.87 2.38
CA ASP A 143 1.13 11.15 3.09
C ASP A 143 1.16 12.37 2.15
N VAL A 144 1.31 12.17 0.82
CA VAL A 144 1.24 13.26 -0.19
C VAL A 144 -0.19 13.34 -0.72
N LEU A 145 -1.10 13.91 0.07
CA LEU A 145 -2.54 13.86 -0.17
C LEU A 145 -2.97 14.26 -1.59
N PRO A 146 -2.44 15.31 -2.26
CA PRO A 146 -2.85 15.62 -3.63
C PRO A 146 -2.52 14.51 -4.63
N VAL A 147 -1.39 13.84 -4.50
CA VAL A 147 -1.00 12.69 -5.34
C VAL A 147 -1.83 11.48 -5.00
N LEU A 148 -2.05 11.22 -3.72
CA LEU A 148 -2.84 10.11 -3.22
C LEU A 148 -4.25 10.06 -3.80
N GLN A 149 -4.88 11.25 -4.09
CA GLN A 149 -6.21 11.28 -4.68
C GLN A 149 -6.29 10.54 -6.01
N THR A 150 -5.19 10.41 -6.75
CA THR A 150 -5.12 9.65 -8.00
C THR A 150 -5.58 8.20 -7.81
N ALA A 151 -5.36 7.63 -6.62
CA ALA A 151 -5.80 6.27 -6.28
C ALA A 151 -7.33 6.09 -6.42
N ALA A 152 -8.13 7.13 -6.17
CA ALA A 152 -9.58 7.05 -6.38
C ALA A 152 -10.00 6.90 -7.84
N VAL A 153 -9.10 7.15 -8.79
CA VAL A 153 -9.35 6.97 -10.23
C VAL A 153 -8.71 5.69 -10.76
N THR A 154 -7.48 5.43 -10.37
CA THR A 154 -6.61 4.43 -11.01
C THR A 154 -6.21 3.27 -10.09
N GLY A 155 -6.58 3.29 -8.82
CA GLY A 155 -5.95 2.46 -7.81
C GLY A 155 -4.48 2.86 -7.59
N VAL A 156 -3.74 2.07 -6.85
CA VAL A 156 -2.29 2.25 -6.64
C VAL A 156 -1.50 2.24 -7.95
N TRP A 157 -2.02 1.57 -8.96
CA TRP A 157 -1.37 1.37 -10.24
C TRP A 157 -1.02 2.68 -10.96
N GLY A 158 -1.92 3.67 -10.89
CA GLY A 158 -1.66 4.98 -11.49
C GLY A 158 -0.60 5.79 -10.74
N ILE A 159 -0.54 5.70 -9.42
CA ILE A 159 0.49 6.38 -8.62
C ILE A 159 1.86 5.77 -8.95
N THR A 160 2.00 4.43 -8.94
CA THR A 160 3.24 3.75 -9.36
C THR A 160 3.62 4.14 -10.79
N PHE A 161 2.63 4.21 -11.71
CA PHE A 161 2.87 4.66 -13.07
C PHE A 161 3.48 6.07 -13.11
N LEU A 162 2.92 7.01 -12.39
CA LEU A 162 3.40 8.41 -12.33
C LEU A 162 4.82 8.51 -11.78
N LEU A 163 5.12 7.78 -10.70
CA LEU A 163 6.43 7.76 -10.04
C LEU A 163 7.56 7.32 -10.98
N LEU A 164 7.27 6.43 -11.91
CA LEU A 164 8.23 5.94 -12.89
C LEU A 164 8.19 6.73 -14.21
N PHE A 165 7.00 7.26 -14.59
CA PHE A 165 6.84 8.04 -15.83
C PHE A 165 7.55 9.38 -15.76
N ALA A 166 7.40 10.12 -14.68
CA ALA A 166 7.98 11.46 -14.57
C ALA A 166 9.51 11.48 -14.76
N PRO A 167 10.31 10.67 -14.04
CA PRO A 167 11.76 10.61 -14.27
C PRO A 167 12.11 10.03 -15.65
N ALA A 168 11.32 9.08 -16.18
CA ALA A 168 11.55 8.55 -17.52
C ALA A 168 11.28 9.59 -18.62
N ALA A 169 10.28 10.44 -18.45
CA ALA A 169 10.00 11.57 -19.34
C ALA A 169 11.13 12.59 -19.30
N VAL A 170 11.60 12.98 -18.11
CA VAL A 170 12.75 13.89 -17.96
C VAL A 170 14.00 13.29 -18.61
N ALA A 171 14.29 12.02 -18.37
CA ALA A 171 15.43 11.34 -18.98
C ALA A 171 15.33 11.29 -20.53
N ALA A 172 14.12 11.11 -21.07
CA ALA A 172 13.87 11.13 -22.50
C ALA A 172 14.06 12.53 -23.12
N LEU A 173 13.70 13.59 -22.40
CA LEU A 173 13.94 14.97 -22.82
C LEU A 173 15.44 15.32 -22.83
N LEU A 174 16.22 14.78 -21.90
CA LEU A 174 17.65 14.98 -21.75
C LEU A 174 18.52 14.03 -22.64
N ALA A 175 17.87 13.09 -23.35
CA ALA A 175 18.58 12.13 -24.17
C ALA A 175 19.32 12.80 -25.35
N PRO A 176 20.54 12.35 -25.69
CA PRO A 176 21.27 12.85 -26.86
C PRO A 176 20.48 12.61 -28.15
N GLY A 177 20.39 13.64 -29.00
CA GLY A 177 19.66 13.56 -30.28
C GLY A 177 18.16 13.30 -30.16
N ALA A 178 17.54 13.61 -29.02
CA ALA A 178 16.12 13.42 -28.83
C ALA A 178 15.30 14.24 -29.83
N THR A 179 14.43 13.53 -30.56
CA THR A 179 13.42 14.10 -31.46
C THR A 179 12.06 14.17 -30.73
N HIS A 180 11.13 14.94 -31.24
CA HIS A 180 9.76 15.02 -30.69
C HIS A 180 9.68 15.32 -29.18
N ARG A 181 10.62 16.13 -28.65
CA ARG A 181 10.65 16.55 -27.24
C ARG A 181 9.33 17.20 -26.79
N LEU A 182 8.71 17.97 -27.69
CA LEU A 182 7.44 18.65 -27.39
C LEU A 182 6.34 17.66 -26.97
N HIS A 183 6.21 16.52 -27.66
CA HIS A 183 5.20 15.51 -27.31
C HIS A 183 5.44 14.96 -25.90
N VAL A 184 6.70 14.69 -25.53
CA VAL A 184 7.04 14.21 -24.18
C VAL A 184 6.74 15.27 -23.14
N ALA A 185 7.14 16.53 -23.39
CA ALA A 185 6.94 17.64 -22.46
C ALA A 185 5.44 17.96 -22.26
N VAL A 186 4.67 17.99 -23.35
CA VAL A 186 3.22 18.23 -23.29
C VAL A 186 2.51 17.10 -22.56
N THR A 187 2.84 15.83 -22.86
CA THR A 187 2.23 14.71 -22.16
C THR A 187 2.55 14.73 -20.68
N ALA A 188 3.82 14.94 -20.30
CA ALA A 188 4.23 14.99 -18.91
C ALA A 188 3.58 16.19 -18.17
N GLY A 189 3.58 17.37 -18.79
CA GLY A 189 2.96 18.56 -18.21
C GLY A 189 1.46 18.44 -18.05
N ALA A 190 0.75 17.89 -19.06
CA ALA A 190 -0.69 17.67 -19.01
C ALA A 190 -1.05 16.68 -17.90
N LEU A 191 -0.30 15.56 -17.79
CA LEU A 191 -0.55 14.57 -16.75
C LEU A 191 -0.30 15.13 -15.35
N ALA A 192 0.80 15.88 -15.16
CA ALA A 192 1.09 16.54 -13.89
C ALA A 192 0.00 17.56 -13.52
N ALA A 193 -0.47 18.36 -14.48
CA ALA A 193 -1.55 19.32 -14.28
C ALA A 193 -2.87 18.64 -13.91
N LEU A 194 -3.22 17.54 -14.58
CA LEU A 194 -4.42 16.74 -14.28
C LEU A 194 -4.37 16.17 -12.86
N VAL A 195 -3.24 15.57 -12.48
CA VAL A 195 -3.05 15.00 -11.13
C VAL A 195 -3.19 16.10 -10.06
N ALA A 196 -2.52 17.24 -10.26
CA ALA A 196 -2.59 18.35 -9.33
C ALA A 196 -4.02 18.93 -9.26
N ALA A 197 -4.64 19.24 -10.41
CA ALA A 197 -6.00 19.78 -10.46
C ALA A 197 -7.01 18.83 -9.80
N TYR A 198 -6.98 17.54 -10.13
CA TYR A 198 -7.87 16.55 -9.53
C TYR A 198 -7.62 16.40 -8.02
N GLY A 199 -6.34 16.30 -7.63
CA GLY A 199 -5.97 16.14 -6.22
C GLY A 199 -6.41 17.31 -5.36
N PHE A 200 -6.14 18.54 -5.78
CA PHE A 200 -6.54 19.72 -5.02
C PHE A 200 -8.04 19.94 -5.03
N THR A 201 -8.74 19.73 -6.16
CA THR A 201 -10.21 19.85 -6.20
C THR A 201 -10.89 18.82 -5.31
N ARG A 202 -10.45 17.57 -5.32
CA ARG A 202 -11.01 16.54 -4.45
C ARG A 202 -10.77 16.81 -2.97
N LEU A 203 -9.59 17.34 -2.61
CA LEU A 203 -9.28 17.74 -1.24
C LEU A 203 -10.04 18.99 -0.80
N GLY A 204 -10.30 19.94 -1.71
CA GLY A 204 -11.04 21.17 -1.44
C GLY A 204 -12.55 20.98 -1.36
N ALA A 205 -13.09 19.93 -1.94
CA ALA A 205 -14.49 19.57 -1.78
C ALA A 205 -14.78 19.27 -0.29
N GLY A 206 -15.93 19.69 0.22
CA GLY A 206 -16.34 19.45 1.62
C GLY A 206 -16.27 17.97 2.01
N GLN A 207 -16.31 17.66 3.29
CA GLN A 207 -16.47 16.28 3.73
C GLN A 207 -17.82 15.74 3.23
N ASP A 208 -17.82 14.50 2.73
CA ASP A 208 -19.00 13.89 2.18
C ASP A 208 -20.01 13.61 3.31
N GLY A 209 -21.08 14.42 3.36
CA GLY A 209 -22.26 14.20 4.16
C GLY A 209 -22.23 14.64 5.63
N GLU A 210 -23.43 14.77 6.19
CA GLU A 210 -23.66 15.06 7.59
C GLU A 210 -23.61 13.77 8.44
N GLY A 211 -23.05 13.90 9.62
CA GLY A 211 -23.01 12.87 10.66
C GLY A 211 -21.71 12.06 10.70
N HIS A 212 -21.37 11.72 11.91
CA HIS A 212 -20.22 10.86 12.23
C HIS A 212 -20.63 9.89 13.35
N ARG A 213 -19.80 8.86 13.54
CA ARG A 213 -19.85 7.98 14.71
C ARG A 213 -18.56 8.17 15.50
N THR A 214 -18.68 8.24 16.81
CA THR A 214 -17.48 8.27 17.65
C THR A 214 -16.90 6.87 17.74
N VAL A 215 -15.67 6.69 17.20
CA VAL A 215 -14.92 5.45 17.29
C VAL A 215 -13.76 5.61 18.25
N ALA A 216 -13.51 4.58 19.06
CA ALA A 216 -12.32 4.45 19.88
C ALA A 216 -11.50 3.23 19.39
N LEU A 217 -10.22 3.45 19.13
CA LEU A 217 -9.25 2.39 18.85
C LEU A 217 -8.43 2.15 20.10
N ILE A 218 -8.37 0.92 20.57
CA ILE A 218 -7.75 0.59 21.85
C ILE A 218 -6.73 -0.53 21.62
N SER A 219 -5.48 -0.35 22.06
CA SER A 219 -4.46 -1.38 21.97
C SER A 219 -3.44 -1.31 23.11
N THR A 220 -2.82 -2.44 23.38
CA THR A 220 -1.60 -2.56 24.17
C THR A 220 -0.64 -3.53 23.45
N ASP A 221 0.66 -3.37 23.65
CA ASP A 221 1.68 -4.29 23.10
C ASP A 221 2.01 -5.45 24.05
N HIS A 222 1.37 -5.50 25.19
CA HIS A 222 1.59 -6.56 26.19
C HIS A 222 0.30 -7.27 26.57
N PRO A 223 0.30 -8.61 26.59
CA PRO A 223 1.40 -9.49 26.16
C PRO A 223 1.63 -9.44 24.64
N ARG A 224 2.83 -9.84 24.19
CA ARG A 224 3.18 -9.87 22.76
C ARG A 224 2.55 -11.05 22.03
N ASP A 225 2.18 -12.12 22.73
CA ASP A 225 1.52 -13.28 22.18
C ASP A 225 0.01 -13.22 22.33
N THR A 226 -0.68 -14.10 21.63
CA THR A 226 -2.15 -14.28 21.77
C THR A 226 -2.45 -15.02 23.05
N GLU A 227 -3.20 -14.40 23.97
CA GLU A 227 -3.53 -14.99 25.25
C GLU A 227 -4.76 -15.91 25.17
N GLU A 228 -4.67 -17.10 25.80
CA GLU A 228 -5.85 -17.92 26.05
C GLU A 228 -6.83 -17.17 26.95
N LEU A 229 -8.06 -16.98 26.52
CA LEU A 229 -9.05 -16.17 27.22
C LEU A 229 -9.28 -16.62 28.68
N ASP A 230 -9.29 -17.94 28.90
CA ASP A 230 -9.53 -18.55 30.21
C ASP A 230 -8.27 -18.69 31.07
N SER A 231 -7.10 -18.25 30.58
CA SER A 231 -5.86 -18.19 31.40
C SER A 231 -5.91 -17.04 32.41
N PRO A 232 -5.11 -17.05 33.47
CA PRO A 232 -5.00 -15.93 34.37
C PRO A 232 -4.57 -14.63 33.66
N GLN A 233 -3.67 -14.74 32.67
CA GLN A 233 -3.16 -13.63 31.87
C GLN A 233 -4.26 -13.10 30.91
N GLY A 234 -5.00 -14.01 30.26
CA GLY A 234 -6.12 -13.65 29.41
C GLY A 234 -7.24 -12.94 30.16
N ARG A 235 -7.59 -13.42 31.37
CA ARG A 235 -8.58 -12.73 32.23
C ARG A 235 -8.10 -11.35 32.71
N ASP A 236 -6.81 -11.20 33.00
CA ASP A 236 -6.24 -9.89 33.35
C ASP A 236 -6.28 -8.92 32.18
N LEU A 237 -5.89 -9.40 30.98
CA LEU A 237 -5.96 -8.63 29.75
C LEU A 237 -7.39 -8.22 29.42
N LEU A 238 -8.34 -9.16 29.53
CA LEU A 238 -9.76 -8.90 29.32
C LEU A 238 -10.30 -7.83 30.26
N ARG A 239 -9.93 -7.87 31.55
CA ARG A 239 -10.30 -6.87 32.53
C ARG A 239 -9.75 -5.48 32.16
N ARG A 240 -8.49 -5.40 31.73
CA ARG A 240 -7.85 -4.13 31.30
C ARG A 240 -8.53 -3.56 30.07
N TYR A 241 -8.81 -4.37 29.05
CA TYR A 241 -9.57 -3.92 27.89
C TYR A 241 -11.01 -3.53 28.25
N GLY A 242 -11.69 -4.28 29.15
CA GLY A 242 -13.00 -3.95 29.64
C GLY A 242 -13.05 -2.55 30.28
N GLN A 243 -12.09 -2.25 31.18
CA GLN A 243 -11.98 -0.92 31.79
C GLN A 243 -11.76 0.20 30.77
N ALA A 244 -10.95 -0.06 29.72
CA ALA A 244 -10.70 0.90 28.65
C ALA A 244 -11.95 1.09 27.76
N VAL A 245 -12.69 0.02 27.49
CA VAL A 245 -13.97 0.05 26.77
C VAL A 245 -14.99 0.86 27.55
N ASP A 246 -15.14 0.62 28.86
CA ASP A 246 -16.07 1.37 29.73
C ASP A 246 -15.70 2.86 29.77
N ALA A 247 -14.42 3.18 29.85
CA ALA A 247 -13.92 4.55 29.78
C ALA A 247 -14.20 5.20 28.41
N ALA A 248 -14.09 4.43 27.33
CA ALA A 248 -14.42 4.91 25.98
C ALA A 248 -15.94 5.15 25.84
N ALA A 249 -16.76 4.24 26.34
CA ALA A 249 -18.21 4.39 26.39
C ALA A 249 -18.62 5.66 27.15
N ALA A 250 -18.04 5.90 28.34
CA ALA A 250 -18.28 7.09 29.13
C ALA A 250 -17.90 8.40 28.41
N ARG A 251 -16.99 8.34 27.40
CA ARG A 251 -16.64 9.46 26.52
C ARG A 251 -17.49 9.54 25.26
N GLY A 252 -18.52 8.71 25.14
CA GLY A 252 -19.47 8.72 24.03
C GLY A 252 -18.99 7.92 22.80
N ALA A 253 -18.05 6.98 22.94
CA ALA A 253 -17.72 6.06 21.86
C ALA A 253 -18.93 5.15 21.57
N GLU A 254 -19.34 5.10 20.29
CA GLU A 254 -20.36 4.20 19.80
C GLU A 254 -19.75 2.85 19.35
N ILE A 255 -18.51 2.89 18.93
CA ILE A 255 -17.76 1.75 18.39
C ILE A 255 -16.37 1.72 19.03
N VAL A 256 -15.95 0.54 19.45
CA VAL A 256 -14.58 0.27 19.91
C VAL A 256 -13.97 -0.80 19.02
N VAL A 257 -12.72 -0.62 18.58
CA VAL A 257 -11.96 -1.62 17.82
C VAL A 257 -10.73 -2.02 18.62
N LEU A 258 -10.61 -3.31 18.89
CA LEU A 258 -9.45 -3.94 19.53
C LEU A 258 -8.58 -4.64 18.47
N PRO A 259 -7.31 -4.95 18.77
CA PRO A 259 -6.39 -5.55 17.82
C PRO A 259 -6.76 -6.98 17.36
N GLU A 260 -6.10 -7.42 16.30
CA GLU A 260 -6.13 -8.78 15.77
C GLU A 260 -5.57 -9.79 16.79
N LYS A 261 -6.19 -10.97 16.89
CA LYS A 261 -5.75 -12.08 17.75
C LYS A 261 -5.44 -11.66 19.20
N THR A 262 -6.22 -10.73 19.74
CA THR A 262 -6.05 -10.27 21.13
C THR A 262 -6.23 -11.43 22.10
N PHE A 263 -7.19 -12.31 21.81
CA PHE A 263 -7.47 -13.51 22.60
C PHE A 263 -7.53 -14.76 21.73
N LYS A 264 -7.31 -15.90 22.36
CA LYS A 264 -7.61 -17.21 21.82
C LYS A 264 -8.73 -17.85 22.63
N ALA A 265 -9.75 -18.38 21.95
CA ALA A 265 -10.92 -18.97 22.58
C ALA A 265 -11.53 -20.06 21.72
N ASP A 266 -12.01 -21.14 22.33
CA ASP A 266 -12.70 -22.22 21.59
C ASP A 266 -14.12 -21.82 21.20
N THR A 267 -14.76 -20.93 21.95
CA THR A 267 -16.12 -20.46 21.69
C THR A 267 -16.18 -18.93 21.67
N PRO A 268 -17.07 -18.32 20.87
CA PRO A 268 -17.17 -16.87 20.74
C PRO A 268 -17.86 -16.24 21.97
N ARG A 269 -17.25 -16.37 23.14
CA ARG A 269 -17.76 -15.78 24.38
C ARG A 269 -16.86 -14.64 24.83
N LEU A 270 -17.12 -13.45 24.32
CA LEU A 270 -16.54 -12.24 24.87
C LEU A 270 -17.58 -11.55 25.78
N PRO A 271 -17.16 -10.92 26.89
CA PRO A 271 -18.06 -10.16 27.72
C PRO A 271 -18.79 -9.10 26.89
N PRO A 272 -20.08 -8.89 27.14
CA PRO A 272 -20.81 -7.82 26.49
C PRO A 272 -20.16 -6.48 26.87
N ALA A 273 -20.01 -5.59 25.89
CA ALA A 273 -19.73 -4.18 26.15
C ALA A 273 -20.88 -3.55 26.94
N GLY A 274 -20.61 -2.43 27.58
CA GLY A 274 -21.66 -1.62 28.21
C GLY A 274 -22.78 -1.24 27.22
N PRO A 275 -23.95 -0.83 27.71
CA PRO A 275 -25.09 -0.53 26.85
C PRO A 275 -24.75 0.53 25.78
N GLY A 276 -25.10 0.25 24.52
CA GLY A 276 -24.97 1.20 23.42
C GLY A 276 -23.60 1.26 22.73
N VAL A 277 -22.65 0.41 23.11
CA VAL A 277 -21.33 0.33 22.47
C VAL A 277 -21.15 -1.00 21.75
N GLU A 278 -20.71 -0.95 20.51
CA GLU A 278 -20.29 -2.13 19.74
C GLU A 278 -18.79 -2.29 19.83
N VAL A 279 -18.30 -3.45 20.27
CA VAL A 279 -16.87 -3.77 20.39
C VAL A 279 -16.46 -4.81 19.37
N VAL A 280 -15.55 -4.45 18.47
CA VAL A 280 -14.95 -5.37 17.49
C VAL A 280 -13.62 -5.86 18.04
N THR A 281 -13.54 -7.15 18.34
CA THR A 281 -12.34 -7.78 18.92
C THR A 281 -11.73 -8.81 17.96
N GLY A 282 -10.43 -8.77 17.75
CA GLY A 282 -9.71 -9.84 17.04
C GLY A 282 -9.49 -11.05 17.94
N VAL A 283 -9.90 -12.23 17.48
CA VAL A 283 -9.86 -13.49 18.24
C VAL A 283 -9.32 -14.63 17.37
N ALA A 284 -8.38 -15.41 17.89
CA ALA A 284 -8.06 -16.73 17.35
C ALA A 284 -9.14 -17.70 17.84
N LEU A 285 -10.15 -17.97 17.00
CA LEU A 285 -11.40 -18.61 17.41
C LEU A 285 -11.45 -20.09 16.96
N GLY A 286 -11.85 -20.97 17.86
CA GLY A 286 -11.99 -22.41 17.60
C GLY A 286 -10.71 -23.21 17.85
N ALA A 287 -10.77 -24.53 17.62
CA ALA A 287 -9.70 -25.46 17.90
C ALA A 287 -9.32 -26.28 16.66
N GLY A 288 -8.07 -26.72 16.59
CA GLY A 288 -7.55 -27.60 15.54
C GLY A 288 -7.79 -27.04 14.13
N ALA A 289 -8.22 -27.89 13.20
CA ALA A 289 -8.43 -27.54 11.79
C ALA A 289 -9.60 -26.56 11.53
N THR A 290 -10.40 -26.23 12.53
CA THR A 290 -11.51 -25.28 12.41
C THR A 290 -11.18 -23.90 12.96
N ARG A 291 -9.94 -23.70 13.43
CA ARG A 291 -9.50 -22.41 13.97
C ARG A 291 -9.51 -21.33 12.88
N THR A 292 -10.02 -20.17 13.22
CA THR A 292 -10.08 -18.99 12.34
C THR A 292 -9.49 -17.77 13.03
N ASN A 293 -8.89 -16.90 12.24
CA ASN A 293 -8.53 -15.54 12.68
C ASN A 293 -9.76 -14.67 12.45
N THR A 294 -10.44 -14.26 13.52
CA THR A 294 -11.80 -13.74 13.49
C THR A 294 -11.87 -12.33 14.09
N ALA A 295 -12.56 -11.41 13.42
CA ALA A 295 -13.08 -10.20 14.03
C ALA A 295 -14.52 -10.48 14.51
N LEU A 296 -14.72 -10.43 15.81
CA LEU A 296 -16.00 -10.68 16.47
C LEU A 296 -16.54 -9.38 17.06
N ALA A 297 -17.76 -9.01 16.66
CA ALA A 297 -18.47 -7.84 17.20
C ALA A 297 -19.41 -8.26 18.32
N THR A 298 -19.41 -7.53 19.44
CA THR A 298 -20.29 -7.72 20.58
C THR A 298 -20.97 -6.40 20.94
N PRO A 299 -22.30 -6.38 21.22
CA PRO A 299 -23.17 -7.52 21.50
C PRO A 299 -23.80 -8.18 20.26
N THR A 300 -23.65 -7.63 19.05
CA THR A 300 -24.38 -8.12 17.85
C THR A 300 -24.03 -9.56 17.47
N GLY A 301 -22.85 -10.07 17.83
CA GLY A 301 -22.39 -11.40 17.47
C GLY A 301 -21.94 -11.53 16.00
N VAL A 302 -21.82 -10.42 15.27
CA VAL A 302 -21.34 -10.43 13.89
C VAL A 302 -19.89 -10.90 13.85
N ARG A 303 -19.62 -11.81 12.91
CA ARG A 303 -18.34 -12.48 12.77
C ARG A 303 -17.79 -12.30 11.36
N TYR A 304 -16.50 -11.96 11.27
CA TYR A 304 -15.71 -11.95 10.04
C TYR A 304 -14.47 -12.81 10.24
N ASP A 305 -14.27 -13.80 9.39
CA ASP A 305 -13.06 -14.62 9.36
C ASP A 305 -12.12 -14.12 8.27
N LYS A 306 -10.85 -13.91 8.61
CA LYS A 306 -9.80 -13.38 7.73
C LYS A 306 -9.71 -14.17 6.44
N HIS A 307 -9.74 -13.50 5.28
CA HIS A 307 -9.69 -14.12 3.97
C HIS A 307 -8.26 -14.50 3.55
N HIS A 308 -7.31 -13.61 3.80
CA HIS A 308 -5.94 -13.75 3.33
C HIS A 308 -4.98 -13.95 4.51
N LEU A 309 -4.67 -15.21 4.77
CA LEU A 309 -3.73 -15.59 5.82
C LEU A 309 -2.29 -15.28 5.42
N ILE A 310 -1.41 -15.04 6.40
CA ILE A 310 0.01 -14.81 6.17
C ILE A 310 0.70 -16.18 5.97
N PRO A 311 1.27 -16.46 4.78
CA PRO A 311 1.94 -17.72 4.52
C PRO A 311 3.07 -18.00 5.55
N GLY A 312 3.07 -19.20 6.10
CA GLY A 312 4.04 -19.61 7.12
C GLY A 312 3.68 -19.22 8.55
N LEU A 313 3.11 -18.01 8.75
CA LEU A 313 2.80 -17.50 10.09
C LEU A 313 1.37 -17.80 10.56
N GLU A 314 0.45 -18.05 9.64
CA GLU A 314 -0.97 -18.28 9.93
C GLU A 314 -1.47 -19.62 9.35
N SER A 315 -0.58 -20.60 9.21
CA SER A 315 -0.90 -21.93 8.67
C SER A 315 -1.87 -22.76 9.52
N GLU A 316 -2.04 -22.40 10.79
CA GLU A 316 -2.97 -23.02 11.73
C GLU A 316 -4.43 -22.57 11.54
N PHE A 317 -4.66 -21.50 10.78
CA PHE A 317 -5.99 -20.93 10.58
C PHE A 317 -6.62 -21.36 9.25
N THR A 318 -7.95 -21.46 9.27
CA THR A 318 -8.76 -21.66 8.05
C THR A 318 -9.23 -20.30 7.54
N PRO A 319 -9.05 -19.97 6.23
CA PRO A 319 -9.47 -18.70 5.67
C PRO A 319 -10.99 -18.60 5.54
N GLY A 320 -11.52 -17.41 5.83
CA GLY A 320 -12.90 -17.02 5.55
C GLY A 320 -13.16 -16.70 4.07
N ARG A 321 -14.44 -16.47 3.73
CA ARG A 321 -14.84 -16.10 2.35
C ARG A 321 -15.97 -15.10 2.27
N ALA A 322 -16.66 -14.81 3.38
CA ALA A 322 -17.83 -13.95 3.41
C ALA A 322 -17.47 -12.55 3.88
N LEU A 323 -17.99 -11.52 3.23
CA LEU A 323 -17.97 -10.17 3.76
C LEU A 323 -18.86 -10.11 4.99
N ALA A 324 -18.50 -9.29 5.98
CA ALA A 324 -19.28 -9.07 7.16
C ALA A 324 -19.49 -7.59 7.43
N PHE A 325 -20.67 -7.23 7.88
CA PHE A 325 -21.05 -5.87 8.24
C PHE A 325 -21.63 -5.88 9.64
N LEU A 326 -21.35 -4.86 10.42
CA LEU A 326 -22.08 -4.65 11.67
C LEU A 326 -23.58 -4.55 11.37
N ASP A 327 -24.40 -5.15 12.25
CA ASP A 327 -25.83 -5.33 12.02
C ASP A 327 -26.49 -4.04 11.53
N ARG A 328 -27.23 -4.14 10.40
CA ARG A 328 -27.96 -3.06 9.73
C ARG A 328 -27.17 -1.77 9.51
N THR A 329 -25.84 -1.85 9.46
CA THR A 329 -24.98 -0.70 9.22
C THR A 329 -24.19 -0.88 7.91
N THR A 330 -23.53 0.20 7.48
CA THR A 330 -22.62 0.22 6.33
C THR A 330 -21.15 0.05 6.75
N LEU A 331 -20.90 -0.45 7.97
CA LEU A 331 -19.57 -0.67 8.53
C LEU A 331 -19.12 -2.09 8.27
N GLY A 332 -18.12 -2.25 7.40
CA GLY A 332 -17.53 -3.54 7.09
C GLY A 332 -16.47 -3.95 8.11
N LEU A 333 -16.39 -5.26 8.41
CA LEU A 333 -15.31 -5.84 9.22
C LEU A 333 -14.25 -6.42 8.30
N ILE A 334 -12.97 -6.14 8.56
CA ILE A 334 -11.84 -6.65 7.80
C ILE A 334 -10.64 -6.85 8.74
N ILE A 335 -9.70 -7.73 8.42
CA ILE A 335 -8.55 -8.00 9.30
C ILE A 335 -7.24 -7.77 8.58
N CYS A 336 -6.41 -6.87 9.12
CA CYS A 336 -4.98 -6.69 8.85
C CYS A 336 -4.61 -6.88 7.37
N LYS A 337 -3.97 -8.01 7.03
CA LYS A 337 -3.49 -8.38 5.68
C LYS A 337 -4.57 -8.38 4.58
N ASP A 338 -5.82 -8.47 4.91
CA ASP A 338 -6.90 -8.36 3.92
C ASP A 338 -6.89 -6.99 3.22
N LEU A 339 -6.33 -5.96 3.87
CA LEU A 339 -6.12 -4.63 3.30
C LEU A 339 -4.99 -4.57 2.24
N ASP A 340 -4.19 -5.63 2.11
CA ASP A 340 -3.20 -5.74 1.02
C ASP A 340 -3.87 -6.02 -0.32
N PHE A 341 -5.15 -6.42 -0.32
CA PHE A 341 -5.90 -6.87 -1.48
C PHE A 341 -6.93 -5.83 -1.94
N PRO A 342 -6.59 -4.96 -2.92
CA PRO A 342 -7.46 -3.88 -3.38
C PRO A 342 -8.87 -4.35 -3.80
N TRP A 343 -8.95 -5.52 -4.42
CA TRP A 343 -10.24 -6.07 -4.88
C TRP A 343 -11.18 -6.49 -3.75
N LEU A 344 -10.67 -6.92 -2.58
CA LEU A 344 -11.51 -7.23 -1.43
C LEU A 344 -12.13 -5.96 -0.85
N VAL A 345 -11.33 -4.91 -0.68
CA VAL A 345 -11.82 -3.61 -0.20
C VAL A 345 -12.83 -3.00 -1.18
N ARG A 346 -12.58 -3.14 -2.48
CA ARG A 346 -13.53 -2.72 -3.52
C ARG A 346 -14.86 -3.48 -3.42
N GLN A 347 -14.85 -4.79 -3.13
CA GLN A 347 -16.08 -5.58 -2.90
C GLN A 347 -16.88 -5.04 -1.73
N TYR A 348 -16.24 -4.66 -0.61
CA TYR A 348 -16.92 -4.00 0.52
C TYR A 348 -17.64 -2.73 0.06
N ARG A 349 -16.98 -1.87 -0.71
CA ARG A 349 -17.62 -0.65 -1.23
C ARG A 349 -18.80 -0.98 -2.15
N GLN A 350 -18.67 -1.93 -3.04
CA GLN A 350 -19.73 -2.38 -3.95
C GLN A 350 -20.92 -2.99 -3.20
N ALA A 351 -20.66 -3.61 -2.07
CA ALA A 351 -21.69 -4.15 -1.17
C ALA A 351 -22.31 -3.09 -0.22
N GLY A 352 -21.93 -1.79 -0.37
CA GLY A 352 -22.54 -0.69 0.35
C GLY A 352 -21.78 -0.18 1.58
N ALA A 353 -20.55 -0.68 1.83
CA ALA A 353 -19.73 -0.16 2.93
C ALA A 353 -19.48 1.35 2.77
N THR A 354 -19.45 2.07 3.89
CA THR A 354 -19.01 3.46 3.98
C THR A 354 -17.73 3.62 4.80
N ALA A 355 -17.45 2.66 5.67
CA ALA A 355 -16.21 2.56 6.42
C ALA A 355 -15.84 1.10 6.70
N LEU A 356 -14.57 0.87 7.03
CA LEU A 356 -14.02 -0.41 7.46
C LEU A 356 -13.49 -0.31 8.89
N LEU A 357 -13.78 -1.33 9.69
CA LEU A 357 -13.23 -1.54 11.02
C LEU A 357 -12.23 -2.70 10.92
N ALA A 358 -10.98 -2.41 11.25
CA ALA A 358 -9.87 -3.30 10.95
C ALA A 358 -9.01 -3.61 12.19
N PRO A 359 -9.32 -4.68 12.94
CA PRO A 359 -8.35 -5.30 13.82
C PRO A 359 -7.07 -5.67 13.08
N ALA A 360 -5.89 -5.36 13.66
CA ALA A 360 -4.61 -5.63 13.03
C ALA A 360 -3.52 -5.99 14.05
N TRP A 361 -2.44 -6.58 13.52
CA TRP A 361 -1.22 -6.85 14.24
C TRP A 361 -0.04 -6.66 13.30
N ASP A 362 0.84 -5.68 13.59
CA ASP A 362 2.02 -5.36 12.81
C ASP A 362 3.28 -5.96 13.45
N PHE A 363 4.45 -5.70 12.84
CA PHE A 363 5.74 -6.17 13.33
C PHE A 363 6.64 -5.04 13.86
N ASP A 364 6.08 -3.99 14.44
CA ASP A 364 6.77 -2.76 14.86
C ASP A 364 7.48 -2.02 13.70
N ASP A 365 8.38 -2.70 12.97
CA ASP A 365 9.17 -2.15 11.87
C ASP A 365 8.31 -1.66 10.69
N ASP A 366 7.22 -2.35 10.40
CA ASP A 366 6.33 -2.07 9.26
C ASP A 366 5.04 -1.33 9.63
N ALA A 367 4.93 -0.89 10.88
CA ALA A 367 3.76 -0.23 11.44
C ALA A 367 3.27 0.96 10.59
N TRP A 368 4.20 1.83 10.16
CA TRP A 368 3.88 2.96 9.29
C TRP A 368 3.32 2.48 7.95
N LEU A 369 4.00 1.55 7.31
CA LEU A 369 3.60 1.04 5.99
C LEU A 369 2.19 0.45 6.02
N HIS A 370 1.87 -0.44 6.99
CA HIS A 370 0.56 -1.06 7.08
C HIS A 370 -0.55 -0.07 7.43
N SER A 371 -0.27 0.92 8.27
CA SER A 371 -1.21 2.03 8.54
C SER A 371 -1.52 2.80 7.24
N ARG A 372 -0.49 3.16 6.47
CA ARG A 372 -0.66 3.91 5.21
C ARG A 372 -1.28 3.06 4.09
N MET A 373 -1.00 1.76 4.04
CA MET A 373 -1.68 0.85 3.11
C MET A 373 -3.19 0.83 3.37
N ALA A 374 -3.62 0.72 4.63
CA ALA A 374 -5.03 0.77 5.00
C ALA A 374 -5.69 2.09 4.57
N MET A 375 -5.03 3.22 4.80
CA MET A 375 -5.47 4.54 4.37
C MET A 375 -5.62 4.63 2.84
N VAL A 376 -4.63 4.16 2.09
CA VAL A 376 -4.67 4.13 0.62
C VAL A 376 -5.83 3.29 0.11
N ARG A 377 -6.11 2.13 0.73
CA ARG A 377 -7.30 1.30 0.41
C ARG A 377 -8.60 2.09 0.60
N GLY A 378 -8.68 2.87 1.67
CA GLY A 378 -9.81 3.77 1.92
C GLY A 378 -9.99 4.77 0.78
N VAL A 379 -8.93 5.45 0.36
CA VAL A 379 -8.97 6.45 -0.73
C VAL A 379 -9.37 5.83 -2.07
N GLU A 380 -8.81 4.67 -2.42
CA GLU A 380 -9.17 3.93 -3.64
C GLU A 380 -10.67 3.63 -3.72
N SER A 381 -11.22 3.17 -2.62
CA SER A 381 -12.59 2.68 -2.58
C SER A 381 -13.59 3.71 -2.05
N GLY A 382 -13.14 4.90 -1.64
CA GLY A 382 -14.00 5.93 -1.06
C GLY A 382 -14.60 5.53 0.28
N LEU A 383 -13.80 4.86 1.12
CA LEU A 383 -14.15 4.38 2.46
C LEU A 383 -13.33 5.10 3.52
N SER A 384 -13.92 5.39 4.66
CA SER A 384 -13.16 5.69 5.87
C SER A 384 -12.61 4.39 6.46
N VAL A 385 -11.47 4.43 7.14
CA VAL A 385 -10.86 3.25 7.76
C VAL A 385 -10.50 3.54 9.21
N ALA A 386 -10.96 2.68 10.11
CA ALA A 386 -10.61 2.68 11.53
C ALA A 386 -9.83 1.39 11.82
N ARG A 387 -8.51 1.51 12.01
CA ARG A 387 -7.59 0.38 12.18
C ARG A 387 -6.96 0.40 13.55
N ALA A 388 -7.15 -0.65 14.32
CA ALA A 388 -6.53 -0.86 15.62
C ALA A 388 -5.44 -1.95 15.51
N ALA A 389 -4.18 -1.55 15.54
CA ALA A 389 -3.08 -2.49 15.48
C ALA A 389 -2.40 -2.69 16.84
N ARG A 390 -2.03 -3.92 17.12
CA ARG A 390 -1.01 -4.26 18.11
C ARG A 390 0.36 -4.16 17.45
N GLN A 391 1.39 -3.71 18.16
CA GLN A 391 2.76 -3.44 17.64
C GLN A 391 2.73 -2.54 16.37
N GLY A 392 1.82 -1.56 16.37
CA GLY A 392 1.59 -0.73 15.20
C GLY A 392 0.87 0.58 15.52
N PHE A 393 0.23 1.15 14.51
CA PHE A 393 -0.54 2.37 14.66
C PHE A 393 -2.04 2.11 14.85
N LEU A 394 -2.63 2.86 15.77
CA LEU A 394 -4.07 3.07 15.88
C LEU A 394 -4.41 4.25 14.97
N THR A 395 -5.04 4.01 13.83
CA THR A 395 -5.25 5.06 12.82
C THR A 395 -6.69 5.12 12.36
N VAL A 396 -7.25 6.33 12.35
CA VAL A 396 -8.53 6.60 11.69
C VAL A 396 -8.29 7.57 10.55
N SER A 397 -8.72 7.19 9.34
CA SER A 397 -8.60 8.03 8.14
C SER A 397 -9.95 8.20 7.44
N ASP A 398 -10.13 9.35 6.78
CA ASP A 398 -11.31 9.64 5.96
C ASP A 398 -11.17 9.09 4.53
N THR A 399 -12.20 9.27 3.71
CA THR A 399 -12.27 8.84 2.30
C THR A 399 -11.26 9.52 1.38
N ARG A 400 -10.54 10.55 1.87
CA ARG A 400 -9.51 11.31 1.17
C ARG A 400 -8.10 11.05 1.71
N GLY A 401 -7.97 10.13 2.68
CA GLY A 401 -6.70 9.80 3.31
C GLY A 401 -6.21 10.82 4.32
N ARG A 402 -7.08 11.72 4.80
CA ARG A 402 -6.71 12.55 5.94
C ARG A 402 -6.72 11.69 7.19
N VAL A 403 -5.64 11.72 7.93
CA VAL A 403 -5.54 11.07 9.24
C VAL A 403 -6.34 11.92 10.23
N LEU A 404 -7.46 11.39 10.68
CA LEU A 404 -8.36 12.06 11.64
C LEU A 404 -7.86 11.92 13.08
N ALA A 405 -7.24 10.77 13.37
CA ALA A 405 -6.55 10.52 14.63
C ALA A 405 -5.54 9.39 14.44
N GLU A 406 -4.41 9.49 15.12
CA GLU A 406 -3.35 8.48 15.10
C GLU A 406 -2.66 8.40 16.46
N GLY A 407 -2.27 7.20 16.86
CA GLY A 407 -1.43 6.93 18.02
C GLY A 407 -0.72 5.60 17.84
N ARG A 408 0.38 5.38 18.55
CA ARG A 408 1.08 4.09 18.51
C ARG A 408 0.58 3.18 19.64
N SER A 409 0.42 1.90 19.36
CA SER A 409 0.15 0.90 20.41
C SER A 409 1.29 0.87 21.43
N GLY A 410 0.98 0.58 22.70
CA GLY A 410 1.99 0.54 23.77
C GLY A 410 2.56 1.89 24.20
N GLU A 411 2.36 2.96 23.46
CA GLU A 411 2.75 4.31 23.86
C GLU A 411 1.66 4.95 24.74
N PRO A 412 2.03 5.66 25.83
CA PRO A 412 1.04 6.41 26.61
C PRO A 412 0.37 7.44 25.70
N GLY A 413 -0.95 7.41 25.59
CA GLY A 413 -1.69 8.47 24.92
C GLY A 413 -1.43 9.82 25.61
N VAL A 414 -1.65 10.92 24.89
CA VAL A 414 -1.41 12.31 25.35
C VAL A 414 -2.14 12.64 26.68
N ASN A 415 -3.01 11.76 27.17
CA ASN A 415 -3.83 11.91 28.38
C ASN A 415 -3.68 10.80 29.44
N THR A 416 -2.64 9.94 29.37
CA THR A 416 -2.48 8.85 30.35
C THR A 416 -1.10 8.88 31.04
N ALA A 417 -1.11 8.73 32.38
CA ALA A 417 0.09 8.63 33.19
C ALA A 417 0.89 7.34 32.86
N ASN A 418 2.19 7.48 32.73
CA ASN A 418 3.15 6.41 32.42
C ASN A 418 3.05 5.24 33.42
N THR A 419 2.56 4.09 32.95
CA THR A 419 2.83 2.80 33.58
C THR A 419 3.07 1.74 32.52
N ALA A 420 4.00 0.83 32.75
CA ALA A 420 4.49 -0.20 31.82
C ALA A 420 3.43 -1.20 31.30
N ASN A 421 2.17 -0.99 31.57
CA ASN A 421 1.02 -1.80 31.13
C ASN A 421 -0.14 -0.95 30.61
N THR A 422 0.15 0.21 30.04
CA THR A 422 -0.89 1.18 29.63
C THR A 422 -1.55 0.75 28.35
N VAL A 423 -2.86 0.71 28.34
CA VAL A 423 -3.69 0.56 27.14
C VAL A 423 -3.80 1.93 26.49
N ASN A 424 -3.31 2.07 25.25
CA ASN A 424 -3.48 3.30 24.50
C ASN A 424 -4.87 3.36 23.85
N THR A 425 -5.50 4.55 23.85
CA THR A 425 -6.82 4.78 23.26
C THR A 425 -6.78 6.02 22.38
N VAL A 426 -7.19 5.86 21.13
CA VAL A 426 -7.33 6.93 20.15
C VAL A 426 -8.79 7.12 19.81
N TYR A 427 -9.29 8.36 19.87
CA TYR A 427 -10.67 8.71 19.57
C TYR A 427 -10.75 9.49 18.26
N ALA A 428 -11.76 9.19 17.44
CA ALA A 428 -12.06 9.97 16.24
C ALA A 428 -13.55 9.99 15.91
N ALA A 429 -13.94 11.01 15.16
CA ALA A 429 -15.23 11.10 14.49
C ALA A 429 -15.13 10.39 13.12
N LEU A 430 -15.64 9.17 13.03
CA LEU A 430 -15.66 8.38 11.80
C LEU A 430 -16.82 8.85 10.91
N PRO A 431 -16.58 9.37 9.69
CA PRO A 431 -17.64 9.80 8.79
C PRO A 431 -18.61 8.65 8.45
N ARG A 432 -19.91 8.95 8.44
CA ARG A 432 -20.97 7.96 8.14
C ARG A 432 -21.16 7.71 6.65
N GLN A 433 -20.66 8.59 5.80
CA GLN A 433 -20.81 8.48 4.35
C GLN A 433 -19.50 8.15 3.68
N GLY A 434 -19.57 7.29 2.68
CA GLY A 434 -18.50 6.99 1.76
C GLY A 434 -18.80 7.61 0.39
N ALA A 435 -17.77 7.81 -0.42
CA ALA A 435 -17.90 8.33 -1.77
C ALA A 435 -17.61 7.24 -2.81
N SER A 436 -18.45 7.11 -3.85
CA SER A 436 -18.11 6.26 -4.98
C SER A 436 -16.90 6.84 -5.72
N THR A 437 -15.99 5.97 -6.13
CA THR A 437 -14.80 6.35 -6.87
C THR A 437 -14.81 5.75 -8.26
N VAL A 438 -14.05 6.33 -9.19
CA VAL A 438 -13.86 5.75 -10.53
C VAL A 438 -13.25 4.36 -10.42
N TYR A 439 -12.30 4.20 -9.48
CA TYR A 439 -11.67 2.89 -9.22
C TYR A 439 -12.69 1.83 -8.78
N THR A 440 -13.66 2.17 -7.92
CA THR A 440 -14.69 1.19 -7.50
C THR A 440 -15.55 0.70 -8.66
N SER A 441 -15.79 1.55 -9.67
CA SER A 441 -16.57 1.20 -10.85
C SER A 441 -15.74 0.46 -11.90
N LEU A 442 -14.56 0.96 -12.26
CA LEU A 442 -13.74 0.45 -13.36
C LEU A 442 -12.67 -0.56 -12.92
N GLY A 443 -12.38 -0.64 -11.63
CA GLY A 443 -11.35 -1.55 -11.09
C GLY A 443 -9.95 -1.25 -11.60
N ASP A 444 -9.23 -2.30 -11.91
CA ASP A 444 -7.80 -2.26 -12.23
C ASP A 444 -7.51 -1.83 -13.69
N TRP A 445 -8.34 -0.95 -14.26
CA TRP A 445 -8.23 -0.48 -15.65
C TRP A 445 -6.85 0.13 -15.97
N ALA A 446 -6.23 0.83 -15.00
CA ALA A 446 -4.92 1.46 -15.18
C ALA A 446 -3.80 0.41 -15.31
N ALA A 447 -3.91 -0.71 -14.59
CA ALA A 447 -3.00 -1.84 -14.73
C ALA A 447 -3.14 -2.52 -16.10
N TRP A 448 -4.37 -2.77 -16.55
CA TRP A 448 -4.63 -3.33 -17.88
C TRP A 448 -4.15 -2.39 -19.01
N SER A 449 -4.36 -1.08 -18.84
CA SER A 449 -3.82 -0.08 -19.77
C SER A 449 -2.29 -0.11 -19.82
N SER A 450 -1.64 -0.31 -18.67
CA SER A 450 -0.18 -0.45 -18.60
C SER A 450 0.31 -1.68 -19.35
N ILE A 451 -0.37 -2.82 -19.20
CA ILE A 451 -0.04 -4.05 -19.96
C ILE A 451 -0.21 -3.80 -21.48
N ALA A 452 -1.29 -3.15 -21.90
CA ALA A 452 -1.50 -2.80 -23.31
C ALA A 452 -0.42 -1.86 -23.85
N LEU A 453 -0.03 -0.84 -23.07
CA LEU A 453 1.08 0.07 -23.41
C LEU A 453 2.42 -0.68 -23.53
N LEU A 454 2.68 -1.64 -22.65
CA LEU A 454 3.88 -2.48 -22.73
C LEU A 454 3.92 -3.29 -24.03
N ILE A 455 2.79 -3.92 -24.41
CA ILE A 455 2.70 -4.67 -25.68
C ILE A 455 3.00 -3.75 -26.85
N VAL A 456 2.43 -2.55 -26.90
CA VAL A 456 2.72 -1.55 -27.93
C VAL A 456 4.21 -1.14 -27.93
N ALA A 457 4.81 -0.94 -26.76
CA ALA A 457 6.22 -0.59 -26.64
C ALA A 457 7.13 -1.71 -27.20
N LEU A 458 6.84 -2.96 -26.87
CA LEU A 458 7.56 -4.13 -27.36
C LEU A 458 7.38 -4.32 -28.88
N ALA A 459 6.17 -4.13 -29.43
CA ALA A 459 5.95 -4.16 -30.86
C ALA A 459 6.77 -3.08 -31.58
N ARG A 460 6.85 -1.88 -31.01
CA ARG A 460 7.68 -0.79 -31.54
C ARG A 460 9.18 -1.06 -31.47
N LEU A 461 9.67 -1.97 -30.62
CA LEU A 461 11.07 -2.42 -30.67
C LEU A 461 11.37 -3.25 -31.92
N ARG A 462 10.39 -3.97 -32.48
CA ARG A 462 10.57 -4.84 -33.65
C ARG A 462 10.53 -4.07 -34.97
N THR A 463 9.77 -2.96 -35.03
CA THR A 463 9.66 -2.17 -36.26
C THR A 463 10.85 -1.23 -36.43
N ARG A 464 11.62 -1.40 -37.53
CA ARG A 464 12.61 -0.40 -37.98
C ARG A 464 11.86 0.83 -38.48
N GLN A 465 12.27 2.04 -38.12
CA GLN A 465 11.85 3.23 -38.86
C GLN A 465 12.47 3.12 -40.25
N VAL A 466 11.64 2.97 -41.27
CA VAL A 466 12.05 3.24 -42.64
C VAL A 466 12.30 4.75 -42.69
N GLY A 467 13.54 5.14 -42.79
CA GLY A 467 13.90 6.54 -43.01
C GLY A 467 13.19 7.05 -44.26
N PRO A 468 12.84 8.35 -44.36
CA PRO A 468 12.36 8.89 -45.62
C PRO A 468 13.43 8.59 -46.69
N GLY A 469 13.05 7.78 -47.67
CA GLY A 469 13.90 7.45 -48.77
C GLY A 469 14.38 8.75 -49.43
N LEU A 470 15.67 8.87 -49.61
CA LEU A 470 16.25 9.96 -50.42
C LEU A 470 15.54 9.93 -51.78
N PRO A 471 14.93 11.01 -52.28
CA PRO A 471 14.36 11.03 -53.59
C PRO A 471 15.50 10.84 -54.61
N GLY A 472 15.39 9.74 -55.37
CA GLY A 472 15.99 9.41 -56.64
C GLY A 472 17.29 10.09 -57.01
N GLN A 473 18.41 9.40 -56.86
CA GLN A 473 19.50 9.45 -57.89
C GLN A 473 19.00 8.57 -59.09
N LYS A 474 18.36 9.22 -60.06
CA LYS A 474 18.29 8.67 -61.42
C LYS A 474 19.65 8.95 -62.05
N GLN A 475 20.35 7.90 -62.48
CA GLN A 475 21.40 7.95 -63.49
C GLN A 475 20.80 8.25 -64.85
#